data_c3487e9191240db09d84d90b050144ad
#
_entry.id   c3487e9191240db09d84d90b050144ad
#
_cell.length_a   1.000
_cell.length_b   1.000
_cell.length_c   1.000
_cell.angle_alpha   90.00
_cell.angle_beta   90.00
_cell.angle_gamma   90.00
#
_symmetry.space_group_name_H-M   'P 1'
#
loop_
_entity.id
_entity.type
_entity.pdbx_description
1 polymer ?
#
loop_
_entity_poly.entity_id
_entity_poly.type
_entity_poly.pdbx_seq_one_letter_code
_entity_poly.pdbx_strand_id
1 'polypeptide(L)'
;MEERLAVRLRRQLVWWIILAVLFWGFWFLLPIWTYRLARATGSGMGSAVAYAVFSLLFPVNLILWGILFVRAGKPDCKPGAVEPPETAWKIAAVLSMTGCFGVLAVAGGVVAGTLLFHEELTDGFRNFLLQNRVRLAERGGAARCYKLGINYLYGEYPCPEDYDEALRWFRKAAAEGDAAAEYMVGECHYYGHGTDEDISEALNWYRKAAEHGYVYGQLDVADILSNGDDGVKADPAEAFFWYGKAAEQKNPRATARLGICYEEGEGVKADPAKALEYYREAAELESPLGCYRLALAHAEGIGTEVSSAEAVRWMERAVNLNYSRAINTLGIWYRQGRHVPHDPVRAFELFGQAAEAGFSFGKINLALCYLHGRGTEQDQEKGVKILRELERDGNTTGTALLADCYRQGWGIPEPDLAGALKLYRRAAEQEDATALYQLAILYRDGIGVEPDPALARSYLKRAAEAGDDDADELLDMVNRIAVTP
;
A
#
# COMPACT_ATOMS: atom_id res chain seq x y z
N MET A 1 53.89 -19.54 3.73
CA MET A 1 54.53 -18.22 3.75
C MET A 1 53.67 -17.16 3.07
N GLU A 2 53.02 -17.51 1.97
CA GLU A 2 52.12 -16.61 1.22
C GLU A 2 50.88 -16.16 2.02
N GLU A 3 50.23 -17.05 2.77
CA GLU A 3 49.07 -16.73 3.58
C GLU A 3 49.33 -15.69 4.68
N ARG A 4 50.51 -15.79 5.31
CA ARG A 4 50.94 -14.81 6.34
C ARG A 4 51.32 -13.47 5.73
N LEU A 5 51.79 -13.44 4.48
CA LEU A 5 52.06 -12.22 3.75
C LEU A 5 50.76 -11.52 3.34
N ALA A 6 49.79 -12.29 2.86
CA ALA A 6 48.43 -11.80 2.51
C ALA A 6 47.73 -11.19 3.71
N VAL A 7 47.76 -11.81 4.89
CA VAL A 7 47.20 -11.29 6.12
C VAL A 7 47.89 -9.99 6.58
N ARG A 8 49.22 -9.91 6.42
CA ARG A 8 49.98 -8.70 6.75
C ARG A 8 49.69 -7.54 5.81
N LEU A 9 49.60 -7.81 4.52
CA LEU A 9 49.21 -6.83 3.50
C LEU A 9 47.78 -6.34 3.70
N ARG A 10 46.82 -7.24 4.03
CA ARG A 10 45.44 -6.87 4.38
C ARG A 10 45.37 -5.95 5.60
N ARG A 11 46.13 -6.22 6.67
CA ARG A 11 46.21 -5.35 7.84
C ARG A 11 46.79 -3.97 7.54
N GLN A 12 47.83 -3.90 6.72
CA GLN A 12 48.43 -2.62 6.31
C GLN A 12 47.44 -1.83 5.42
N LEU A 13 46.77 -2.48 4.49
CA LEU A 13 45.77 -1.84 3.63
C LEU A 13 44.61 -1.27 4.43
N VAL A 14 44.10 -2.00 5.43
CA VAL A 14 43.05 -1.52 6.34
C VAL A 14 43.50 -0.26 7.09
N TRP A 15 44.75 -0.20 7.58
CA TRP A 15 45.29 0.99 8.23
C TRP A 15 45.42 2.18 7.27
N TRP A 16 45.83 1.93 6.02
CA TRP A 16 45.87 2.99 5.00
C TRP A 16 44.48 3.49 4.60
N ILE A 17 43.48 2.62 4.55
CA ILE A 17 42.11 3.01 4.30
C ILE A 17 41.55 3.79 5.49
N ILE A 18 41.79 3.37 6.73
CA ILE A 18 41.37 4.11 7.93
C ILE A 18 42.04 5.50 7.97
N LEU A 19 43.33 5.59 7.67
CA LEU A 19 44.06 6.87 7.57
C LEU A 19 43.49 7.74 6.44
N ALA A 20 43.20 7.16 5.29
CA ALA A 20 42.61 7.87 4.17
C ALA A 20 41.19 8.36 4.51
N VAL A 21 40.33 7.55 5.17
CA VAL A 21 38.99 7.91 5.61
C VAL A 21 39.05 8.98 6.70
N LEU A 22 40.00 8.90 7.65
CA LEU A 22 40.22 9.93 8.67
C LEU A 22 40.73 11.24 8.04
N PHE A 23 41.64 11.15 7.05
CA PHE A 23 42.14 12.29 6.32
C PHE A 23 41.06 12.93 5.45
N TRP A 24 40.25 12.12 4.74
CA TRP A 24 39.08 12.56 3.97
C TRP A 24 37.95 13.06 4.88
N GLY A 25 37.70 12.40 6.00
CA GLY A 25 36.74 12.86 7.00
C GLY A 25 37.10 14.23 7.56
N PHE A 26 38.39 14.51 7.79
CA PHE A 26 38.86 15.82 8.19
C PHE A 26 38.62 16.87 7.07
N TRP A 27 38.81 16.50 5.80
CA TRP A 27 38.55 17.36 4.65
C TRP A 27 37.05 17.60 4.41
N PHE A 28 36.18 16.63 4.72
CA PHE A 28 34.73 16.82 4.69
C PHE A 28 34.21 17.75 5.80
N LEU A 29 34.86 17.74 6.94
CA LEU A 29 34.50 18.62 8.07
C LEU A 29 35.03 20.04 7.90
N LEU A 30 36.10 20.22 7.14
CA LEU A 30 36.72 21.53 6.89
C LEU A 30 35.74 22.54 6.25
N PRO A 31 34.95 22.18 5.20
CA PRO A 31 33.94 23.08 4.64
C PRO A 31 32.86 23.48 5.63
N ILE A 32 32.44 22.56 6.50
CA ILE A 32 31.41 22.80 7.51
C ILE A 32 31.99 23.76 8.57
N TRP A 33 33.25 23.58 8.93
CA TRP A 33 33.93 24.39 9.90
C TRP A 33 34.22 25.82 9.38
N THR A 34 34.71 25.92 8.14
CA THR A 34 34.93 27.20 7.47
C THR A 34 33.64 27.97 7.21
N TYR A 35 32.53 27.27 6.87
CA TYR A 35 31.21 27.87 6.76
C TYR A 35 30.71 28.41 8.11
N ARG A 36 30.85 27.62 9.17
CA ARG A 36 30.49 28.07 10.55
C ARG A 36 31.33 29.25 11.03
N LEU A 37 32.62 29.23 10.73
CA LEU A 37 33.53 30.32 11.10
C LEU A 37 33.20 31.61 10.32
N ALA A 38 32.95 31.49 9.01
CA ALA A 38 32.56 32.62 8.18
C ALA A 38 31.23 33.24 8.62
N ARG A 39 30.30 32.43 9.09
CA ARG A 39 29.01 32.86 9.62
C ARG A 39 29.16 33.54 11.00
N ALA A 40 30.05 33.02 11.83
CA ALA A 40 30.36 33.61 13.17
C ALA A 40 31.10 34.95 13.09
N THR A 41 31.89 35.16 12.02
CA THR A 41 32.62 36.40 11.80
C THR A 41 31.85 37.45 11.03
N GLY A 42 30.55 37.19 10.69
CA GLY A 42 29.69 38.16 10.03
C GLY A 42 30.02 38.43 8.57
N SER A 43 30.87 37.62 7.95
CA SER A 43 31.11 37.67 6.50
C SER A 43 29.86 37.24 5.72
N GLY A 44 29.50 37.97 4.66
CA GLY A 44 28.27 37.76 3.92
C GLY A 44 28.13 36.31 3.38
N MET A 45 26.89 35.86 3.26
CA MET A 45 26.54 34.45 2.88
C MET A 45 27.22 33.99 1.58
N GLY A 46 27.47 34.90 0.63
CA GLY A 46 28.17 34.61 -0.63
C GLY A 46 29.63 34.21 -0.45
N SER A 47 30.36 34.84 0.45
CA SER A 47 31.75 34.49 0.76
C SER A 47 31.88 33.20 1.53
N ALA A 48 30.95 32.93 2.46
CA ALA A 48 30.92 31.69 3.23
C ALA A 48 30.64 30.44 2.32
N VAL A 49 29.72 30.56 1.35
CA VAL A 49 29.46 29.53 0.35
C VAL A 49 30.62 29.34 -0.60
N ALA A 50 31.26 30.47 -1.02
CA ALA A 50 32.45 30.41 -1.89
C ALA A 50 33.61 29.68 -1.19
N TYR A 51 33.86 29.95 0.09
CA TYR A 51 34.89 29.25 0.88
C TYR A 51 34.59 27.77 1.09
N ALA A 52 33.34 27.42 1.33
CA ALA A 52 32.95 26.03 1.49
C ALA A 52 33.08 25.24 0.17
N VAL A 53 32.68 25.81 -0.96
CA VAL A 53 32.83 25.22 -2.30
C VAL A 53 34.31 25.15 -2.70
N PHE A 54 35.11 26.18 -2.36
CA PHE A 54 36.54 26.19 -2.64
C PHE A 54 37.28 25.07 -1.90
N SER A 55 37.00 24.86 -0.62
CA SER A 55 37.63 23.82 0.18
C SER A 55 37.24 22.39 -0.25
N LEU A 56 36.06 22.22 -0.84
CA LEU A 56 35.61 20.93 -1.42
C LEU A 56 36.30 20.59 -2.75
N LEU A 57 36.60 21.59 -3.57
CA LEU A 57 37.14 21.43 -4.92
C LEU A 57 38.69 21.48 -4.96
N PHE A 58 39.34 21.90 -3.86
CA PHE A 58 40.77 22.17 -3.82
C PHE A 58 41.68 20.97 -4.17
N PRO A 59 41.39 19.71 -3.79
CA PRO A 59 42.28 18.59 -4.15
C PRO A 59 42.20 18.17 -5.62
N VAL A 60 41.09 18.44 -6.30
CA VAL A 60 40.83 17.90 -7.66
C VAL A 60 41.16 18.90 -8.76
N ASN A 61 41.21 20.21 -8.45
CA ASN A 61 41.19 21.28 -9.47
C ASN A 61 42.27 22.35 -9.36
N LEU A 62 43.37 22.13 -8.64
CA LEU A 62 44.47 23.09 -8.58
C LEU A 62 44.95 23.52 -9.97
N ILE A 63 44.90 22.62 -10.95
CA ILE A 63 45.33 22.89 -12.35
C ILE A 63 44.23 23.60 -13.14
N LEU A 64 42.97 23.17 -13.00
CA LEU A 64 41.81 23.81 -13.66
C LEU A 64 41.57 25.20 -13.08
N TRP A 65 41.79 25.40 -11.79
CA TRP A 65 41.65 26.70 -11.13
C TRP A 65 42.78 27.67 -11.50
N GLY A 66 44.00 27.17 -11.68
CA GLY A 66 45.09 27.98 -12.23
C GLY A 66 44.70 28.57 -13.59
N ILE A 67 44.08 27.78 -14.46
CA ILE A 67 43.65 28.19 -15.81
C ILE A 67 42.46 29.17 -15.73
N LEU A 68 41.48 28.89 -14.83
CA LEU A 68 40.30 29.78 -14.61
C LEU A 68 40.67 31.09 -13.88
N PHE A 69 41.62 31.03 -12.95
CA PHE A 69 42.06 32.24 -12.20
C PHE A 69 42.87 33.20 -13.11
N VAL A 70 43.67 32.68 -14.03
CA VAL A 70 44.35 33.47 -15.07
C VAL A 70 43.31 34.14 -16.00
N ARG A 71 42.16 33.51 -16.20
CA ARG A 71 41.07 34.03 -17.06
C ARG A 71 40.13 35.00 -16.34
N ALA A 72 39.91 34.82 -15.03
CA ALA A 72 39.03 35.68 -14.21
C ALA A 72 39.72 36.86 -13.51
N GLY A 73 41.02 36.88 -13.47
CA GLY A 73 41.81 37.79 -12.64
C GLY A 73 42.07 39.18 -13.21
N LYS A 74 41.45 39.58 -14.32
CA LYS A 74 41.49 41.00 -14.75
C LYS A 74 40.10 41.46 -15.21
N PRO A 75 39.46 42.32 -14.46
CA PRO A 75 38.14 42.89 -14.81
C PRO A 75 38.10 43.77 -16.07
N ASP A 76 39.23 44.09 -16.71
CA ASP A 76 39.29 45.08 -17.78
C ASP A 76 39.77 44.54 -19.14
N CYS A 77 39.78 43.25 -19.40
CA CYS A 77 40.12 42.74 -20.74
C CYS A 77 38.94 42.78 -21.68
N LYS A 78 38.96 43.75 -22.59
CA LYS A 78 38.05 43.79 -23.76
C LYS A 78 38.18 42.51 -24.59
N PRO A 79 37.11 42.03 -25.27
CA PRO A 79 37.17 40.88 -26.16
C PRO A 79 38.07 41.25 -27.36
N GLY A 80 39.24 40.60 -27.47
CA GLY A 80 40.21 40.81 -28.56
C GLY A 80 41.66 40.68 -28.19
N ALA A 81 42.06 40.38 -26.95
CA ALA A 81 43.46 40.25 -26.54
C ALA A 81 43.93 38.80 -26.67
N VAL A 82 44.79 38.63 -27.65
CA VAL A 82 45.84 37.63 -27.91
C VAL A 82 45.64 36.24 -27.27
N GLU A 83 45.43 35.23 -28.14
CA GLU A 83 45.53 33.82 -27.79
C GLU A 83 46.93 33.50 -27.22
N PRO A 84 47.01 32.72 -26.17
CA PRO A 84 48.30 32.25 -25.67
C PRO A 84 48.99 31.39 -26.74
N PRO A 85 50.34 31.43 -26.84
CA PRO A 85 51.08 30.71 -27.88
C PRO A 85 50.73 29.20 -27.85
N GLU A 86 50.61 28.63 -29.03
CA GLU A 86 50.21 27.22 -29.27
C GLU A 86 50.98 26.21 -28.43
N THR A 87 52.24 26.54 -28.05
CA THR A 87 53.07 25.79 -27.12
C THR A 87 52.50 25.70 -25.68
N ALA A 88 51.81 26.74 -25.19
CA ALA A 88 51.24 26.73 -23.84
C ALA A 88 50.05 25.76 -23.75
N TRP A 89 49.25 25.65 -24.80
CA TRP A 89 48.19 24.66 -24.92
C TRP A 89 48.72 23.22 -25.02
N LYS A 90 49.82 23.01 -25.75
CA LYS A 90 50.45 21.69 -25.87
C LYS A 90 51.04 21.23 -24.52
N ILE A 91 51.65 22.12 -23.78
CA ILE A 91 52.19 21.83 -22.43
C ILE A 91 51.04 21.58 -21.45
N ALA A 92 49.97 22.38 -21.46
CA ALA A 92 48.82 22.19 -20.63
C ALA A 92 48.08 20.88 -20.97
N ALA A 93 47.99 20.52 -22.25
CA ALA A 93 47.40 19.25 -22.68
C ALA A 93 48.23 18.04 -22.24
N VAL A 94 49.55 18.12 -22.36
CA VAL A 94 50.48 17.03 -21.90
C VAL A 94 50.43 16.90 -20.38
N LEU A 95 50.44 18.01 -19.64
CA LEU A 95 50.33 17.97 -18.17
C LEU A 95 48.95 17.51 -17.70
N SER A 96 47.88 17.83 -18.43
CA SER A 96 46.55 17.31 -18.16
C SER A 96 46.39 15.84 -18.50
N MET A 97 47.03 15.40 -19.62
CA MET A 97 47.05 13.97 -19.99
C MET A 97 47.89 13.14 -18.99
N THR A 98 49.07 13.62 -18.58
CA THR A 98 49.86 12.90 -17.59
C THR A 98 49.24 12.94 -16.20
N GLY A 99 48.61 14.03 -15.80
CA GLY A 99 47.81 14.11 -14.60
C GLY A 99 46.53 13.23 -14.66
N CYS A 100 45.86 13.21 -15.82
CA CYS A 100 44.72 12.33 -16.05
C CYS A 100 45.12 10.85 -16.08
N PHE A 101 46.31 10.51 -16.67
CA PHE A 101 46.79 9.13 -16.63
C PHE A 101 47.17 8.69 -15.22
N GLY A 102 47.77 9.56 -14.40
CA GLY A 102 48.05 9.28 -13.01
C GLY A 102 46.75 9.15 -12.16
N VAL A 103 45.80 10.06 -12.36
CA VAL A 103 44.50 10.01 -11.71
C VAL A 103 43.65 8.84 -12.22
N LEU A 104 43.72 8.54 -13.53
CA LEU A 104 43.03 7.37 -14.10
C LEU A 104 43.71 6.05 -13.67
N ALA A 105 45.02 6.00 -13.49
CA ALA A 105 45.70 4.82 -12.96
C ALA A 105 45.39 4.62 -11.46
N VAL A 106 45.35 5.68 -10.68
CA VAL A 106 44.95 5.61 -9.27
C VAL A 106 43.44 5.38 -9.17
N ALA A 107 42.63 6.06 -9.96
CA ALA A 107 41.19 5.81 -10.03
C ALA A 107 40.86 4.42 -10.60
N GLY A 108 41.61 3.96 -11.63
CA GLY A 108 41.50 2.62 -12.16
C GLY A 108 41.94 1.55 -11.14
N GLY A 109 42.99 1.79 -10.38
CA GLY A 109 43.41 0.94 -9.27
C GLY A 109 42.43 0.93 -8.11
N VAL A 110 41.86 2.10 -7.78
CA VAL A 110 40.80 2.22 -6.78
C VAL A 110 39.47 1.60 -7.28
N VAL A 111 39.12 1.84 -8.56
CA VAL A 111 37.91 1.24 -9.17
C VAL A 111 38.11 -0.29 -9.36
N ALA A 112 39.27 -0.75 -9.79
CA ALA A 112 39.57 -2.19 -9.86
C ALA A 112 39.64 -2.82 -8.46
N GLY A 113 40.21 -2.12 -7.48
CA GLY A 113 40.22 -2.54 -6.08
C GLY A 113 38.81 -2.52 -5.47
N THR A 114 38.00 -1.49 -5.75
CA THR A 114 36.61 -1.45 -5.33
C THR A 114 35.74 -2.48 -6.06
N LEU A 115 35.95 -2.75 -7.35
CA LEU A 115 35.25 -3.81 -8.10
C LEU A 115 35.63 -5.21 -7.64
N LEU A 116 36.92 -5.45 -7.29
CA LEU A 116 37.39 -6.76 -6.83
C LEU A 116 37.13 -7.04 -5.35
N PHE A 117 36.96 -5.99 -4.52
CA PHE A 117 36.75 -6.11 -3.07
C PHE A 117 35.49 -5.38 -2.59
N HIS A 118 34.70 -4.84 -3.51
CA HIS A 118 33.50 -4.03 -3.18
C HIS A 118 32.51 -4.84 -2.39
N GLU A 119 32.24 -6.07 -2.79
CA GLU A 119 31.28 -6.94 -2.08
C GLU A 119 31.81 -7.33 -0.69
N GLU A 120 33.05 -7.80 -0.57
CA GLU A 120 33.64 -8.19 0.71
C GLU A 120 33.80 -7.03 1.70
N LEU A 121 34.15 -5.82 1.21
CA LEU A 121 34.30 -4.63 2.06
C LEU A 121 32.95 -4.05 2.48
N THR A 122 31.98 -4.05 1.58
CA THR A 122 30.60 -3.62 1.89
C THR A 122 29.93 -4.61 2.82
N ASP A 123 30.12 -5.91 2.60
CA ASP A 123 29.60 -6.97 3.47
C ASP A 123 30.28 -6.95 4.84
N GLY A 124 31.59 -6.80 4.90
CA GLY A 124 32.33 -6.66 6.16
C GLY A 124 31.87 -5.45 6.98
N PHE A 125 31.63 -4.31 6.33
CA PHE A 125 31.13 -3.10 6.99
C PHE A 125 29.66 -3.24 7.39
N ARG A 126 28.84 -3.82 6.52
CA ARG A 126 27.43 -4.15 6.82
C ARG A 126 27.36 -5.05 8.04
N ASN A 127 28.11 -6.13 8.07
CA ASN A 127 28.17 -7.07 9.19
C ASN A 127 28.63 -6.41 10.50
N PHE A 128 29.62 -5.51 10.45
CA PHE A 128 30.05 -4.74 11.60
C PHE A 128 28.91 -3.85 12.14
N LEU A 129 28.20 -3.14 11.27
CA LEU A 129 27.07 -2.29 11.67
C LEU A 129 25.91 -3.13 12.24
N LEU A 130 25.63 -4.27 11.62
CA LEU A 130 24.61 -5.21 12.07
C LEU A 130 24.94 -5.76 13.48
N GLN A 131 26.17 -6.25 13.69
CA GLN A 131 26.58 -6.71 15.00
C GLN A 131 26.50 -5.64 16.09
N ASN A 132 26.78 -4.39 15.74
CA ASN A 132 26.62 -3.28 16.67
C ASN A 132 25.15 -3.03 17.01
N ARG A 133 24.23 -3.08 16.02
CA ARG A 133 22.79 -2.95 16.25
C ARG A 133 22.28 -4.08 17.14
N VAL A 134 22.68 -5.33 16.87
CA VAL A 134 22.36 -6.49 17.69
C VAL A 134 22.82 -6.30 19.13
N ARG A 135 24.09 -5.95 19.37
CA ARG A 135 24.61 -5.69 20.74
C ARG A 135 23.86 -4.55 21.45
N LEU A 136 23.46 -3.51 20.72
CA LEU A 136 22.69 -2.41 21.28
C LEU A 136 21.26 -2.84 21.63
N ALA A 137 20.65 -3.70 20.83
CA ALA A 137 19.35 -4.27 21.12
C ALA A 137 19.41 -5.22 22.34
N GLU A 138 20.43 -6.08 22.43
CA GLU A 138 20.65 -6.98 23.56
C GLU A 138 20.80 -6.26 24.91
N ARG A 139 21.38 -5.05 24.90
CA ARG A 139 21.62 -4.25 26.11
C ARG A 139 20.54 -3.20 26.37
N GLY A 140 19.65 -3.01 25.44
CA GLY A 140 18.82 -1.82 25.39
C GLY A 140 17.34 -2.01 25.74
N GLY A 141 16.92 -3.23 26.13
CA GLY A 141 15.55 -3.52 26.49
C GLY A 141 14.58 -3.61 25.32
N ALA A 142 13.30 -3.82 25.63
CA ALA A 142 12.22 -4.12 24.71
C ALA A 142 12.15 -3.21 23.48
N ALA A 143 12.17 -1.90 23.67
CA ALA A 143 12.05 -0.94 22.56
C ALA A 143 13.16 -1.06 21.50
N ARG A 144 14.38 -1.43 21.88
CA ARG A 144 15.47 -1.65 20.93
C ARG A 144 15.36 -3.00 20.23
N CYS A 145 14.90 -4.03 20.93
CA CYS A 145 14.58 -5.32 20.35
C CYS A 145 13.46 -5.17 19.33
N TYR A 146 12.39 -4.48 19.67
CA TYR A 146 11.29 -4.15 18.75
C TYR A 146 11.80 -3.45 17.47
N LYS A 147 12.58 -2.37 17.65
CA LYS A 147 13.13 -1.64 16.50
C LYS A 147 14.03 -2.51 15.61
N LEU A 148 14.79 -3.41 16.20
CA LEU A 148 15.63 -4.34 15.44
C LEU A 148 14.78 -5.39 14.70
N GLY A 149 13.70 -5.87 15.29
CA GLY A 149 12.71 -6.71 14.63
C GLY A 149 12.09 -6.02 13.41
N ILE A 150 11.68 -4.76 13.55
CA ILE A 150 11.18 -3.92 12.43
C ILE A 150 12.23 -3.81 11.32
N ASN A 151 13.52 -3.59 11.67
CA ASN A 151 14.57 -3.47 10.66
C ASN A 151 14.79 -4.77 9.86
N TYR A 152 14.66 -5.94 10.50
CA TYR A 152 14.70 -7.24 9.81
C TYR A 152 13.45 -7.50 8.99
N LEU A 153 12.27 -7.11 9.48
CA LEU A 153 11.00 -7.28 8.77
C LEU A 153 10.98 -6.57 7.42
N TYR A 154 11.54 -5.35 7.36
CA TYR A 154 11.55 -4.51 6.15
C TYR A 154 12.91 -4.46 5.44
N GLY A 155 13.90 -5.21 5.86
CA GLY A 155 15.23 -5.20 5.26
C GLY A 155 15.95 -3.84 5.37
N GLU A 156 15.72 -3.09 6.46
CA GLU A 156 16.35 -1.79 6.64
C GLU A 156 17.86 -1.92 6.90
N TYR A 157 18.65 -1.33 6.00
CA TYR A 157 20.11 -1.37 6.11
C TYR A 157 20.62 -1.05 7.53
N PRO A 158 21.53 -1.82 8.12
CA PRO A 158 22.31 -2.93 7.56
C PRO A 158 21.63 -4.31 7.66
N CYS A 159 20.39 -4.42 8.16
CA CYS A 159 19.67 -5.68 8.27
C CYS A 159 19.23 -6.18 6.89
N PRO A 160 19.41 -7.46 6.55
CA PRO A 160 18.67 -8.07 5.45
C PRO A 160 17.21 -8.21 5.83
N GLU A 161 16.31 -8.35 4.86
CA GLU A 161 14.96 -8.84 5.11
C GLU A 161 15.06 -10.29 5.58
N ASP A 162 14.59 -10.55 6.81
CA ASP A 162 14.68 -11.85 7.47
C ASP A 162 13.57 -11.96 8.49
N TYR A 163 12.52 -12.69 8.15
CA TYR A 163 11.32 -12.84 8.97
C TYR A 163 11.59 -13.70 10.23
N ASP A 164 12.50 -14.68 10.16
CA ASP A 164 12.88 -15.50 11.31
C ASP A 164 13.57 -14.66 12.39
N GLU A 165 14.54 -13.83 11.97
CA GLU A 165 15.21 -12.90 12.86
C GLU A 165 14.24 -11.82 13.36
N ALA A 166 13.35 -11.31 12.52
CA ALA A 166 12.33 -10.33 12.94
C ALA A 166 11.46 -10.89 14.07
N LEU A 167 10.88 -12.08 13.86
CA LEU A 167 10.05 -12.76 14.85
C LEU A 167 10.82 -13.04 16.15
N ARG A 168 12.07 -13.47 16.06
CA ARG A 168 12.92 -13.70 17.22
C ARG A 168 13.10 -12.45 18.07
N TRP A 169 13.33 -11.30 17.43
CA TRP A 169 13.50 -10.03 18.13
C TRP A 169 12.19 -9.49 18.69
N PHE A 170 11.06 -9.66 17.97
CA PHE A 170 9.75 -9.32 18.50
C PHE A 170 9.40 -10.17 19.73
N ARG A 171 9.64 -11.49 19.69
CA ARG A 171 9.43 -12.37 20.87
C ARG A 171 10.27 -11.93 22.07
N LYS A 172 11.50 -11.48 21.84
CA LYS A 172 12.36 -10.99 22.91
C LYS A 172 11.81 -9.68 23.52
N ALA A 173 11.31 -8.75 22.70
CA ALA A 173 10.69 -7.54 23.18
C ALA A 173 9.36 -7.80 23.90
N ALA A 174 8.54 -8.69 23.37
CA ALA A 174 7.28 -9.12 23.96
C ALA A 174 7.47 -9.78 25.34
N ALA A 175 8.55 -10.56 25.51
CA ALA A 175 8.90 -11.17 26.81
C ALA A 175 9.23 -10.11 27.88
N GLU A 176 9.57 -8.89 27.50
CA GLU A 176 9.79 -7.74 28.39
C GLU A 176 8.51 -6.89 28.56
N GLY A 177 7.36 -7.33 28.00
CA GLY A 177 6.05 -6.67 28.14
C GLY A 177 5.84 -5.50 27.17
N ASP A 178 6.54 -5.47 26.02
CA ASP A 178 6.29 -4.47 24.97
C ASP A 178 5.03 -4.85 24.16
N ALA A 179 3.94 -4.16 24.39
CA ALA A 179 2.65 -4.45 23.75
C ALA A 179 2.69 -4.31 22.21
N ALA A 180 3.51 -3.42 21.68
CA ALA A 180 3.68 -3.30 20.23
C ALA A 180 4.44 -4.52 19.67
N ALA A 181 5.40 -5.07 20.42
CA ALA A 181 6.09 -6.28 20.04
C ALA A 181 5.20 -7.52 20.15
N GLU A 182 4.35 -7.60 21.17
CA GLU A 182 3.32 -8.67 21.27
C GLU A 182 2.41 -8.63 20.04
N TYR A 183 1.95 -7.45 19.64
CA TYR A 183 1.18 -7.26 18.42
C TYR A 183 1.94 -7.75 17.17
N MET A 184 3.22 -7.37 17.01
CA MET A 184 4.02 -7.83 15.88
C MET A 184 4.28 -9.33 15.87
N VAL A 185 4.35 -9.98 17.02
CA VAL A 185 4.39 -11.46 17.07
C VAL A 185 3.07 -12.03 16.54
N GLY A 186 1.93 -11.44 16.89
CA GLY A 186 0.62 -11.77 16.33
C GLY A 186 0.60 -11.60 14.80
N GLU A 187 1.07 -10.47 14.27
CA GLU A 187 1.20 -10.24 12.82
C GLU A 187 2.06 -11.32 12.13
N CYS A 188 3.17 -11.73 12.76
CA CYS A 188 4.00 -12.79 12.22
C CYS A 188 3.26 -14.12 12.10
N HIS A 189 2.44 -14.48 13.08
CA HIS A 189 1.59 -15.68 13.02
C HIS A 189 0.43 -15.53 12.06
N TYR A 190 -0.16 -14.35 11.95
CA TYR A 190 -1.28 -14.08 11.05
C TYR A 190 -0.89 -14.21 9.56
N TYR A 191 0.32 -13.72 9.19
CA TYR A 191 0.81 -13.74 7.81
C TYR A 191 1.84 -14.84 7.52
N GLY A 192 2.20 -15.67 8.49
CA GLY A 192 3.23 -16.70 8.31
C GLY A 192 4.66 -16.13 8.17
N HIS A 193 4.96 -14.97 8.75
CA HIS A 193 6.27 -14.34 8.67
C HIS A 193 7.24 -14.94 9.70
N GLY A 194 8.17 -15.80 9.27
CA GLY A 194 9.11 -16.50 10.15
C GLY A 194 8.46 -17.60 10.99
N THR A 195 7.27 -18.01 10.65
CA THR A 195 6.52 -19.12 11.26
C THR A 195 5.43 -19.56 10.28
N ASP A 196 4.77 -20.68 10.58
CA ASP A 196 3.56 -21.07 9.85
C ASP A 196 2.42 -20.10 10.20
N GLU A 197 1.51 -19.89 9.24
CA GLU A 197 0.29 -19.12 9.44
C GLU A 197 -0.61 -19.82 10.47
N ASP A 198 -0.96 -19.12 11.55
CA ASP A 198 -1.83 -19.62 12.62
C ASP A 198 -2.62 -18.45 13.22
N ILE A 199 -3.87 -18.31 12.77
CA ILE A 199 -4.76 -17.24 13.21
C ILE A 199 -5.13 -17.39 14.69
N SER A 200 -5.23 -18.62 15.21
CA SER A 200 -5.52 -18.87 16.62
C SER A 200 -4.38 -18.41 17.52
N GLU A 201 -3.13 -18.67 17.14
CA GLU A 201 -1.96 -18.19 17.87
C GLU A 201 -1.79 -16.66 17.70
N ALA A 202 -2.07 -16.11 16.50
CA ALA A 202 -2.10 -14.67 16.27
C ALA A 202 -3.09 -13.98 17.22
N LEU A 203 -4.31 -14.50 17.33
CA LEU A 203 -5.34 -13.99 18.25
C LEU A 203 -4.88 -14.01 19.71
N ASN A 204 -4.17 -15.06 20.13
CA ASN A 204 -3.61 -15.13 21.49
C ASN A 204 -2.60 -13.99 21.75
N TRP A 205 -1.76 -13.68 20.77
CA TRP A 205 -0.80 -12.60 20.87
C TRP A 205 -1.44 -11.22 20.79
N TYR A 206 -2.44 -11.04 19.91
CA TYR A 206 -3.22 -9.81 19.85
C TYR A 206 -3.96 -9.54 21.16
N ARG A 207 -4.53 -10.59 21.82
CA ARG A 207 -5.15 -10.43 23.13
C ARG A 207 -4.16 -9.93 24.19
N LYS A 208 -2.93 -10.46 24.24
CA LYS A 208 -1.89 -9.96 25.15
C LYS A 208 -1.62 -8.47 24.90
N ALA A 209 -1.39 -8.10 23.66
CA ALA A 209 -1.19 -6.70 23.28
C ALA A 209 -2.40 -5.81 23.64
N ALA A 210 -3.61 -6.32 23.43
CA ALA A 210 -4.86 -5.64 23.77
C ALA A 210 -5.03 -5.43 25.27
N GLU A 211 -4.71 -6.45 26.09
CA GLU A 211 -4.72 -6.40 27.56
C GLU A 211 -3.70 -5.36 28.09
N HIS A 212 -2.56 -5.24 27.43
CA HIS A 212 -1.57 -4.19 27.71
C HIS A 212 -1.94 -2.82 27.11
N GLY A 213 -3.15 -2.68 26.56
CA GLY A 213 -3.68 -1.41 26.08
C GLY A 213 -3.29 -1.01 24.65
N TYR A 214 -2.67 -1.90 23.88
CA TYR A 214 -2.30 -1.60 22.51
C TYR A 214 -3.53 -1.55 21.60
N VAL A 215 -3.83 -0.37 21.07
CA VAL A 215 -5.09 -0.10 20.36
C VAL A 215 -5.29 -0.96 19.11
N TYR A 216 -4.21 -1.24 18.36
CA TYR A 216 -4.29 -2.11 17.18
C TYR A 216 -4.56 -3.56 17.56
N GLY A 217 -3.95 -4.06 18.65
CA GLY A 217 -4.28 -5.37 19.19
C GLY A 217 -5.75 -5.48 19.61
N GLN A 218 -6.31 -4.43 20.23
CA GLN A 218 -7.74 -4.39 20.58
C GLN A 218 -8.64 -4.42 19.35
N LEU A 219 -8.26 -3.71 18.27
CA LEU A 219 -9.00 -3.69 17.02
C LEU A 219 -8.98 -5.05 16.32
N ASP A 220 -7.80 -5.67 16.20
CA ASP A 220 -7.67 -6.90 15.42
C ASP A 220 -8.26 -8.09 16.16
N VAL A 221 -8.19 -8.13 17.51
CA VAL A 221 -9.01 -9.06 18.31
C VAL A 221 -10.49 -8.89 18.02
N ALA A 222 -10.98 -7.64 18.00
CA ALA A 222 -12.39 -7.37 17.77
C ALA A 222 -12.80 -7.72 16.33
N ASP A 223 -11.99 -7.39 15.33
CA ASP A 223 -12.29 -7.68 13.92
C ASP A 223 -12.32 -9.20 13.64
N ILE A 224 -11.36 -9.98 14.20
CA ILE A 224 -11.34 -11.44 14.08
C ILE A 224 -12.56 -12.07 14.77
N LEU A 225 -12.91 -11.61 15.97
CA LEU A 225 -14.03 -12.16 16.72
C LEU A 225 -15.40 -11.71 16.22
N SER A 226 -15.49 -10.59 15.51
CA SER A 226 -16.76 -10.11 14.95
C SER A 226 -17.32 -11.09 13.91
N ASN A 227 -16.48 -11.57 12.99
CA ASN A 227 -16.92 -12.43 11.90
C ASN A 227 -16.51 -13.90 12.07
N GLY A 228 -15.53 -14.16 12.94
CA GLY A 228 -14.74 -15.38 12.93
C GLY A 228 -13.69 -15.35 11.81
N ASP A 229 -12.71 -16.21 11.90
CA ASP A 229 -11.67 -16.39 10.90
C ASP A 229 -11.23 -17.85 10.91
N ASP A 230 -10.31 -18.26 10.01
CA ASP A 230 -9.94 -19.67 9.87
C ASP A 230 -9.53 -20.29 11.22
N GLY A 231 -10.30 -21.29 11.64
CA GLY A 231 -10.14 -21.96 12.94
C GLY A 231 -10.63 -21.17 14.18
N VAL A 232 -11.04 -19.90 14.03
CA VAL A 232 -11.55 -19.06 15.14
C VAL A 232 -13.04 -18.83 15.00
N LYS A 233 -13.80 -19.23 16.01
CA LYS A 233 -15.24 -19.00 16.05
C LYS A 233 -15.54 -17.55 16.41
N ALA A 234 -16.55 -16.97 15.72
CA ALA A 234 -17.04 -15.64 16.05
C ALA A 234 -17.56 -15.54 17.50
N ASP A 235 -17.20 -14.47 18.17
CA ASP A 235 -17.72 -14.03 19.47
C ASP A 235 -18.02 -12.52 19.42
N PRO A 236 -19.20 -12.14 18.92
CA PRO A 236 -19.56 -10.72 18.80
C PRO A 236 -19.59 -9.97 20.15
N ALA A 237 -19.83 -10.68 21.27
CA ALA A 237 -19.86 -10.04 22.59
C ALA A 237 -18.43 -9.65 23.05
N GLU A 238 -17.45 -10.51 22.83
CA GLU A 238 -16.04 -10.17 23.08
C GLU A 238 -15.56 -9.11 22.08
N ALA A 239 -15.94 -9.20 20.81
CA ALA A 239 -15.62 -8.19 19.80
C ALA A 239 -16.14 -6.78 20.21
N PHE A 240 -17.39 -6.69 20.62
CA PHE A 240 -17.98 -5.45 21.15
C PHE A 240 -17.18 -4.88 22.33
N PHE A 241 -16.78 -5.73 23.28
CA PHE A 241 -15.96 -5.31 24.43
C PHE A 241 -14.64 -4.66 23.95
N TRP A 242 -13.94 -5.31 23.03
CA TRP A 242 -12.64 -4.79 22.55
C TRP A 242 -12.77 -3.56 21.69
N TYR A 243 -13.80 -3.45 20.83
CA TYR A 243 -14.12 -2.18 20.16
C TYR A 243 -14.36 -1.06 21.15
N GLY A 244 -15.07 -1.35 22.28
CA GLY A 244 -15.27 -0.40 23.37
C GLY A 244 -13.95 0.09 23.94
N LYS A 245 -13.02 -0.82 24.22
CA LYS A 245 -11.69 -0.47 24.76
C LYS A 245 -10.87 0.40 23.80
N ALA A 246 -10.90 0.10 22.51
CA ALA A 246 -10.23 0.90 21.51
C ALA A 246 -10.90 2.27 21.31
N ALA A 247 -12.24 2.35 21.41
CA ALA A 247 -12.98 3.61 21.33
C ALA A 247 -12.75 4.52 22.55
N GLU A 248 -12.58 3.98 23.77
CA GLU A 248 -12.15 4.73 24.96
C GLU A 248 -10.83 5.49 24.71
N GLN A 249 -9.96 4.94 23.81
CA GLN A 249 -8.73 5.58 23.36
C GLN A 249 -8.93 6.54 22.17
N LYS A 250 -10.16 6.89 21.84
CA LYS A 250 -10.55 7.75 20.71
C LYS A 250 -10.09 7.23 19.35
N ASN A 251 -10.06 5.91 19.19
CA ASN A 251 -9.77 5.33 17.88
C ASN A 251 -10.97 5.50 16.93
N PRO A 252 -10.84 6.22 15.79
CA PRO A 252 -11.96 6.54 14.93
C PRO A 252 -12.62 5.30 14.30
N ARG A 253 -11.82 4.25 14.00
CA ARG A 253 -12.32 2.99 13.42
C ARG A 253 -13.13 2.21 14.44
N ALA A 254 -12.63 2.08 15.67
CA ALA A 254 -13.31 1.38 16.74
C ALA A 254 -14.65 2.07 17.10
N THR A 255 -14.64 3.40 17.19
CA THR A 255 -15.86 4.18 17.45
C THR A 255 -16.93 3.94 16.37
N ALA A 256 -16.53 3.92 15.09
CA ALA A 256 -17.46 3.59 14.00
C ALA A 256 -17.96 2.14 14.06
N ARG A 257 -17.09 1.18 14.46
CA ARG A 257 -17.46 -0.24 14.64
C ARG A 257 -18.46 -0.43 15.78
N LEU A 258 -18.31 0.29 16.88
CA LEU A 258 -19.34 0.30 17.96
C LEU A 258 -20.69 0.76 17.45
N GLY A 259 -20.72 1.80 16.61
CA GLY A 259 -21.94 2.23 15.94
C GLY A 259 -22.60 1.10 15.15
N ILE A 260 -21.82 0.32 14.40
CA ILE A 260 -22.30 -0.84 13.64
C ILE A 260 -22.85 -1.92 14.59
N CYS A 261 -22.13 -2.24 15.67
CA CYS A 261 -22.60 -3.20 16.66
C CYS A 261 -23.96 -2.81 17.24
N TYR A 262 -24.20 -1.53 17.55
CA TYR A 262 -25.49 -1.05 18.00
C TYR A 262 -26.57 -1.01 16.90
N GLU A 263 -26.21 -0.77 15.65
CA GLU A 263 -27.14 -0.81 14.51
C GLU A 263 -27.65 -2.23 14.26
N GLU A 264 -26.73 -3.20 14.18
CA GLU A 264 -27.00 -4.57 13.78
C GLU A 264 -27.39 -5.48 14.98
N GLY A 265 -27.08 -5.03 16.21
CA GLY A 265 -27.33 -5.82 17.43
C GLY A 265 -26.27 -6.90 17.66
N GLU A 266 -25.06 -6.69 17.16
CA GLU A 266 -23.94 -7.64 17.29
C GLU A 266 -23.22 -7.47 18.62
N GLY A 267 -23.25 -8.51 19.46
CA GLY A 267 -22.64 -8.48 20.79
C GLY A 267 -23.33 -7.57 21.81
N VAL A 268 -24.34 -6.81 21.39
CA VAL A 268 -25.12 -5.89 22.21
C VAL A 268 -26.55 -5.83 21.68
N LYS A 269 -27.49 -5.42 22.51
CA LYS A 269 -28.88 -5.19 22.04
C LYS A 269 -28.90 -4.03 21.04
N ALA A 270 -29.52 -4.23 19.87
CA ALA A 270 -29.69 -3.20 18.86
C ALA A 270 -30.30 -1.92 19.45
N ASP A 271 -29.69 -0.78 19.13
CA ASP A 271 -30.10 0.56 19.56
C ASP A 271 -29.68 1.58 18.49
N PRO A 272 -30.53 1.83 17.48
CA PRO A 272 -30.20 2.75 16.38
C PRO A 272 -29.90 4.19 16.83
N ALA A 273 -30.41 4.64 17.97
CA ALA A 273 -30.11 5.97 18.49
C ALA A 273 -28.65 6.04 18.99
N LYS A 274 -28.20 5.01 19.70
CA LYS A 274 -26.80 4.91 20.11
C LYS A 274 -25.87 4.71 18.91
N ALA A 275 -26.28 3.92 17.90
CA ALA A 275 -25.52 3.79 16.67
C ALA A 275 -25.23 5.15 16.04
N LEU A 276 -26.26 6.01 15.94
CA LEU A 276 -26.12 7.37 15.42
C LEU A 276 -25.16 8.22 16.26
N GLU A 277 -25.20 8.12 17.60
CA GLU A 277 -24.28 8.84 18.49
C GLU A 277 -22.82 8.44 18.20
N TYR A 278 -22.53 7.14 18.12
CA TYR A 278 -21.19 6.64 17.80
C TYR A 278 -20.73 7.00 16.39
N TYR A 279 -21.63 6.97 15.38
CA TYR A 279 -21.29 7.42 14.04
C TYR A 279 -20.95 8.91 14.00
N ARG A 280 -21.66 9.74 14.78
CA ARG A 280 -21.34 11.17 14.89
C ARG A 280 -19.98 11.39 15.57
N GLU A 281 -19.73 10.71 16.68
CA GLU A 281 -18.44 10.77 17.36
C GLU A 281 -17.29 10.29 16.44
N ALA A 282 -17.46 9.19 15.73
CA ALA A 282 -16.49 8.70 14.76
C ALA A 282 -16.23 9.68 13.61
N ALA A 283 -17.29 10.34 13.12
CA ALA A 283 -17.19 11.36 12.08
C ALA A 283 -16.47 12.64 12.56
N GLU A 284 -16.65 13.03 13.81
CA GLU A 284 -15.91 14.11 14.46
C GLU A 284 -14.43 13.77 14.62
N LEU A 285 -14.10 12.50 14.86
CA LEU A 285 -12.73 11.96 14.86
C LEU A 285 -12.16 11.74 13.44
N GLU A 286 -12.83 12.26 12.41
CA GLU A 286 -12.44 12.13 10.99
C GLU A 286 -12.36 10.68 10.48
N SER A 287 -13.18 9.78 11.05
CA SER A 287 -13.33 8.42 10.53
C SER A 287 -14.03 8.43 9.17
N PRO A 288 -13.40 7.95 8.09
CA PRO A 288 -14.09 7.84 6.80
C PRO A 288 -15.30 6.90 6.88
N LEU A 289 -15.18 5.80 7.64
CA LEU A 289 -16.26 4.86 7.90
C LEU A 289 -17.38 5.52 8.72
N GLY A 290 -17.01 6.30 9.77
CA GLY A 290 -17.98 7.03 10.59
C GLY A 290 -18.78 8.05 9.78
N CYS A 291 -18.10 8.86 8.94
CA CYS A 291 -18.78 9.79 8.03
C CYS A 291 -19.71 9.07 7.05
N TYR A 292 -19.29 7.95 6.48
CA TYR A 292 -20.08 7.13 5.57
C TYR A 292 -21.33 6.55 6.25
N ARG A 293 -21.17 5.92 7.41
CA ARG A 293 -22.31 5.34 8.18
C ARG A 293 -23.28 6.43 8.66
N LEU A 294 -22.76 7.57 9.11
CA LEU A 294 -23.60 8.73 9.48
C LEU A 294 -24.41 9.26 8.29
N ALA A 295 -23.79 9.29 7.09
CA ALA A 295 -24.49 9.65 5.86
C ALA A 295 -25.63 8.69 5.54
N LEU A 296 -25.40 7.38 5.66
CA LEU A 296 -26.44 6.36 5.45
C LEU A 296 -27.52 6.44 6.52
N ALA A 297 -27.16 6.67 7.79
CA ALA A 297 -28.14 6.84 8.87
C ALA A 297 -29.12 8.00 8.59
N HIS A 298 -28.62 9.14 8.09
CA HIS A 298 -29.49 10.24 7.64
C HIS A 298 -30.25 9.95 6.34
N ALA A 299 -29.70 9.14 5.45
CA ALA A 299 -30.35 8.77 4.19
C ALA A 299 -31.54 7.81 4.41
N GLU A 300 -31.44 6.93 5.39
CA GLU A 300 -32.37 5.83 5.64
C GLU A 300 -33.25 6.06 6.90
N GLY A 301 -32.88 7.04 7.74
CA GLY A 301 -33.61 7.35 8.98
C GLY A 301 -33.23 6.41 10.13
N ILE A 302 -32.00 5.90 10.17
CA ILE A 302 -31.50 5.00 11.23
C ILE A 302 -31.21 5.84 12.48
N GLY A 303 -32.04 5.69 13.52
CA GLY A 303 -31.91 6.44 14.76
C GLY A 303 -32.21 7.95 14.65
N THR A 304 -32.63 8.42 13.49
CA THR A 304 -32.91 9.83 13.22
C THR A 304 -34.02 9.97 12.15
N GLU A 305 -34.50 11.17 11.91
CA GLU A 305 -35.35 11.45 10.75
C GLU A 305 -34.51 11.46 9.46
N VAL A 306 -35.14 11.05 8.34
CA VAL A 306 -34.51 11.10 7.02
C VAL A 306 -34.21 12.54 6.65
N SER A 307 -32.95 12.80 6.27
CA SER A 307 -32.46 14.10 5.83
C SER A 307 -31.49 13.98 4.67
N SER A 308 -31.96 14.21 3.45
CA SER A 308 -31.10 14.19 2.28
C SER A 308 -29.94 15.21 2.36
N ALA A 309 -30.18 16.37 2.97
CA ALA A 309 -29.13 17.40 3.11
C ALA A 309 -27.98 16.94 4.02
N GLU A 310 -28.30 16.37 5.19
CA GLU A 310 -27.26 15.83 6.07
C GLU A 310 -26.59 14.56 5.48
N ALA A 311 -27.37 13.70 4.83
CA ALA A 311 -26.86 12.52 4.16
C ALA A 311 -25.79 12.89 3.12
N VAL A 312 -26.07 13.85 2.24
CA VAL A 312 -25.12 14.31 1.22
C VAL A 312 -23.91 14.97 1.86
N ARG A 313 -24.09 15.83 2.84
CA ARG A 313 -23.00 16.52 3.54
C ARG A 313 -21.98 15.54 4.13
N TRP A 314 -22.46 14.53 4.84
CA TRP A 314 -21.58 13.53 5.45
C TRP A 314 -20.99 12.55 4.44
N MET A 315 -21.74 12.23 3.36
CA MET A 315 -21.22 11.43 2.25
C MET A 315 -20.08 12.16 1.54
N GLU A 316 -20.22 13.45 1.24
CA GLU A 316 -19.14 14.27 0.64
C GLU A 316 -17.93 14.38 1.57
N ARG A 317 -18.14 14.44 2.90
CA ARG A 317 -17.02 14.39 3.84
C ARG A 317 -16.28 13.07 3.78
N ALA A 318 -16.97 11.94 3.70
CA ALA A 318 -16.35 10.61 3.52
C ALA A 318 -15.60 10.50 2.17
N VAL A 319 -16.15 11.09 1.11
CA VAL A 319 -15.48 11.21 -0.21
C VAL A 319 -14.21 12.03 -0.11
N ASN A 320 -14.23 13.16 0.56
CA ASN A 320 -13.04 14.00 0.78
C ASN A 320 -11.96 13.31 1.62
N LEU A 321 -12.34 12.34 2.45
CA LEU A 321 -11.42 11.44 3.16
C LEU A 321 -10.98 10.23 2.30
N ASN A 322 -11.26 10.25 1.00
CA ASN A 322 -10.91 9.20 0.03
C ASN A 322 -11.50 7.81 0.37
N TYR A 323 -12.67 7.75 0.99
CA TYR A 323 -13.34 6.48 1.26
C TYR A 323 -14.01 5.95 0.00
N SER A 324 -13.39 4.97 -0.64
CA SER A 324 -13.80 4.45 -1.95
C SER A 324 -15.25 3.96 -2.01
N ARG A 325 -15.77 3.37 -0.92
CA ARG A 325 -17.17 2.96 -0.80
C ARG A 325 -18.11 4.18 -0.83
N ALA A 326 -17.76 5.28 -0.16
CA ALA A 326 -18.52 6.52 -0.19
C ALA A 326 -18.51 7.16 -1.58
N ILE A 327 -17.36 7.17 -2.24
CA ILE A 327 -17.24 7.68 -3.62
C ILE A 327 -18.19 6.92 -4.55
N ASN A 328 -18.17 5.58 -4.48
CA ASN A 328 -19.08 4.74 -5.27
C ASN A 328 -20.56 4.98 -4.91
N THR A 329 -20.89 5.06 -3.62
CA THR A 329 -22.27 5.26 -3.16
C THR A 329 -22.82 6.62 -3.60
N LEU A 330 -22.02 7.69 -3.52
CA LEU A 330 -22.40 9.00 -4.03
C LEU A 330 -22.62 8.95 -5.56
N GLY A 331 -21.79 8.21 -6.30
CA GLY A 331 -22.00 7.95 -7.72
C GLY A 331 -23.35 7.25 -7.99
N ILE A 332 -23.73 6.27 -7.17
CA ILE A 332 -25.03 5.61 -7.26
C ILE A 332 -26.16 6.61 -7.00
N TRP A 333 -26.03 7.47 -5.99
CA TRP A 333 -27.03 8.49 -5.70
C TRP A 333 -27.24 9.45 -6.87
N TYR A 334 -26.16 9.94 -7.51
CA TYR A 334 -26.27 10.76 -8.72
C TYR A 334 -26.88 10.00 -9.90
N ARG A 335 -26.54 8.72 -10.08
CA ARG A 335 -27.12 7.88 -11.14
C ARG A 335 -28.63 7.68 -10.95
N GLN A 336 -29.09 7.54 -9.72
CA GLN A 336 -30.49 7.28 -9.40
C GLN A 336 -31.31 8.56 -9.18
N GLY A 337 -30.68 9.72 -8.97
CA GLY A 337 -31.35 10.93 -8.52
C GLY A 337 -31.88 10.81 -7.08
N ARG A 338 -31.23 9.99 -6.24
CA ARG A 338 -31.61 9.77 -4.83
C ARG A 338 -30.77 10.68 -3.93
N HIS A 339 -31.40 11.50 -3.09
CA HIS A 339 -30.77 12.51 -2.21
C HIS A 339 -30.09 13.67 -2.95
N VAL A 340 -29.68 13.49 -4.19
CA VAL A 340 -29.07 14.48 -5.10
C VAL A 340 -29.83 14.49 -6.44
N PRO A 341 -29.79 15.58 -7.22
CA PRO A 341 -30.36 15.59 -8.57
C PRO A 341 -29.72 14.52 -9.44
N HIS A 342 -30.51 13.93 -10.35
CA HIS A 342 -30.00 12.95 -11.31
C HIS A 342 -28.91 13.57 -12.21
N ASP A 343 -27.70 13.04 -12.14
CA ASP A 343 -26.55 13.50 -12.95
C ASP A 343 -25.66 12.29 -13.32
N PRO A 344 -25.90 11.68 -14.48
CA PRO A 344 -25.13 10.51 -14.92
C PRO A 344 -23.66 10.84 -15.25
N VAL A 345 -23.34 12.09 -15.63
CA VAL A 345 -21.96 12.50 -15.89
C VAL A 345 -21.18 12.54 -14.59
N ARG A 346 -21.77 13.15 -13.56
CA ARG A 346 -21.16 13.17 -12.23
C ARG A 346 -21.01 11.77 -11.62
N ALA A 347 -22.00 10.89 -11.85
CA ALA A 347 -21.92 9.49 -11.45
C ALA A 347 -20.76 8.76 -12.12
N PHE A 348 -20.58 8.95 -13.42
CA PHE A 348 -19.46 8.37 -14.17
C PHE A 348 -18.09 8.83 -13.62
N GLU A 349 -17.92 10.13 -13.36
CA GLU A 349 -16.68 10.66 -12.74
C GLU A 349 -16.39 10.01 -11.39
N LEU A 350 -17.39 9.87 -10.53
CA LEU A 350 -17.25 9.26 -9.21
C LEU A 350 -16.93 7.76 -9.31
N PHE A 351 -17.55 7.03 -10.23
CA PHE A 351 -17.20 5.63 -10.47
C PHE A 351 -15.76 5.49 -10.96
N GLY A 352 -15.29 6.42 -11.80
CA GLY A 352 -13.88 6.52 -12.22
C GLY A 352 -12.94 6.69 -11.02
N GLN A 353 -13.22 7.65 -10.14
CA GLN A 353 -12.44 7.88 -8.91
C GLN A 353 -12.44 6.65 -7.99
N ALA A 354 -13.59 5.99 -7.80
CA ALA A 354 -13.67 4.77 -6.99
C ALA A 354 -12.86 3.62 -7.62
N ALA A 355 -12.87 3.50 -8.95
CA ALA A 355 -12.10 2.51 -9.69
C ALA A 355 -10.59 2.76 -9.59
N GLU A 356 -10.14 4.01 -9.69
CA GLU A 356 -8.75 4.43 -9.48
C GLU A 356 -8.27 4.15 -8.06
N ALA A 357 -9.16 4.27 -7.06
CA ALA A 357 -8.90 3.87 -5.69
C ALA A 357 -8.90 2.33 -5.48
N GLY A 358 -9.00 1.53 -6.54
CA GLY A 358 -8.98 0.06 -6.48
C GLY A 358 -10.30 -0.59 -6.04
N PHE A 359 -11.39 0.16 -5.91
CA PHE A 359 -12.66 -0.39 -5.44
C PHE A 359 -13.38 -1.16 -6.55
N SER A 360 -13.55 -2.47 -6.37
CA SER A 360 -14.11 -3.37 -7.40
C SER A 360 -15.50 -2.96 -7.85
N PHE A 361 -16.40 -2.55 -6.96
CA PHE A 361 -17.73 -2.06 -7.34
C PHE A 361 -17.66 -0.75 -8.12
N GLY A 362 -16.67 0.11 -7.88
CA GLY A 362 -16.39 1.29 -8.69
C GLY A 362 -15.99 0.90 -10.11
N LYS A 363 -15.07 -0.08 -10.25
CA LYS A 363 -14.70 -0.65 -11.56
C LYS A 363 -15.90 -1.26 -12.29
N ILE A 364 -16.77 -2.00 -11.59
CA ILE A 364 -17.99 -2.58 -12.16
C ILE A 364 -18.93 -1.47 -12.67
N ASN A 365 -19.24 -0.47 -11.85
CA ASN A 365 -20.12 0.61 -12.24
C ASN A 365 -19.52 1.43 -13.41
N LEU A 366 -18.21 1.66 -13.43
CA LEU A 366 -17.51 2.32 -14.53
C LEU A 366 -17.61 1.51 -15.84
N ALA A 367 -17.43 0.18 -15.76
CA ALA A 367 -17.60 -0.71 -16.91
C ALA A 367 -19.03 -0.65 -17.46
N LEU A 368 -20.04 -0.69 -16.59
CA LEU A 368 -21.45 -0.54 -16.98
C LEU A 368 -21.75 0.82 -17.61
N CYS A 369 -21.10 1.90 -17.15
CA CYS A 369 -21.22 3.20 -17.79
C CYS A 369 -20.70 3.18 -19.24
N TYR A 370 -19.53 2.59 -19.48
CA TYR A 370 -19.00 2.44 -20.83
C TYR A 370 -19.85 1.49 -21.72
N LEU A 371 -20.29 0.36 -21.19
CA LEU A 371 -21.13 -0.60 -21.93
C LEU A 371 -22.43 0.02 -22.43
N HIS A 372 -23.04 0.90 -21.64
CA HIS A 372 -24.37 1.45 -21.92
C HIS A 372 -24.37 2.94 -22.30
N GLY A 373 -23.23 3.62 -22.32
CA GLY A 373 -23.16 5.05 -22.61
C GLY A 373 -23.81 5.93 -21.53
N ARG A 374 -23.71 5.54 -20.25
CA ARG A 374 -24.33 6.27 -19.13
C ARG A 374 -23.36 7.29 -18.55
N GLY A 375 -23.61 8.56 -18.81
CA GLY A 375 -22.75 9.67 -18.36
C GLY A 375 -21.44 9.81 -19.15
N THR A 376 -21.27 9.02 -20.19
CA THR A 376 -20.14 9.05 -21.12
C THR A 376 -20.60 8.57 -22.50
N GLU A 377 -19.78 8.76 -23.53
CA GLU A 377 -19.99 8.06 -24.79
C GLU A 377 -19.89 6.54 -24.60
N GLN A 378 -20.72 5.79 -25.32
CA GLN A 378 -20.70 4.35 -25.26
C GLN A 378 -19.37 3.83 -25.84
N ASP A 379 -18.67 3.00 -25.06
CA ASP A 379 -17.41 2.36 -25.46
C ASP A 379 -17.38 0.93 -24.87
N GLN A 380 -18.03 0.01 -25.58
CA GLN A 380 -18.16 -1.37 -25.12
C GLN A 380 -16.82 -2.07 -24.99
N GLU A 381 -15.83 -1.74 -25.83
CA GLU A 381 -14.48 -2.34 -25.73
C GLU A 381 -13.79 -1.95 -24.43
N LYS A 382 -13.88 -0.67 -24.01
CA LYS A 382 -13.37 -0.25 -22.70
C LYS A 382 -14.11 -0.92 -21.55
N GLY A 383 -15.42 -1.03 -21.63
CA GLY A 383 -16.21 -1.75 -20.64
C GLY A 383 -15.74 -3.19 -20.45
N VAL A 384 -15.62 -3.93 -21.55
CA VAL A 384 -15.11 -5.32 -21.55
C VAL A 384 -13.67 -5.40 -21.03
N LYS A 385 -12.81 -4.42 -21.36
CA LYS A 385 -11.44 -4.41 -20.86
C LYS A 385 -11.40 -4.34 -19.32
N ILE A 386 -12.21 -3.47 -18.71
CA ILE A 386 -12.31 -3.35 -17.24
C ILE A 386 -12.83 -4.65 -16.63
N LEU A 387 -13.86 -5.27 -17.23
CA LEU A 387 -14.40 -6.55 -16.76
C LEU A 387 -13.39 -7.69 -16.85
N ARG A 388 -12.53 -7.71 -17.89
CA ARG A 388 -11.42 -8.68 -17.99
C ARG A 388 -10.34 -8.48 -16.92
N GLU A 389 -10.11 -7.25 -16.48
CA GLU A 389 -9.22 -6.96 -15.34
C GLU A 389 -9.82 -7.52 -14.05
N LEU A 390 -11.11 -7.27 -13.79
CA LEU A 390 -11.84 -7.84 -12.65
C LEU A 390 -11.85 -9.37 -12.65
N GLU A 391 -12.04 -9.97 -13.81
CA GLU A 391 -12.01 -11.43 -13.99
C GLU A 391 -10.64 -12.03 -13.64
N ARG A 392 -9.55 -11.37 -14.04
CA ARG A 392 -8.18 -11.76 -13.66
C ARG A 392 -7.90 -11.58 -12.17
N ASP A 393 -8.48 -10.54 -11.56
CA ASP A 393 -8.40 -10.28 -10.13
C ASP A 393 -9.29 -11.25 -9.30
N GLY A 394 -10.00 -12.19 -9.95
CA GLY A 394 -10.87 -13.17 -9.29
C GLY A 394 -12.22 -12.62 -8.85
N ASN A 395 -12.64 -11.44 -9.33
CA ASN A 395 -13.94 -10.88 -8.97
C ASN A 395 -15.09 -11.63 -9.70
N THR A 396 -15.95 -12.28 -8.94
CA THR A 396 -17.05 -13.12 -9.45
C THR A 396 -18.10 -12.32 -10.20
N THR A 397 -18.56 -11.21 -9.66
CA THR A 397 -19.55 -10.32 -10.29
C THR A 397 -19.01 -9.74 -11.60
N GLY A 398 -17.74 -9.30 -11.62
CA GLY A 398 -17.07 -8.86 -12.84
C GLY A 398 -16.99 -9.98 -13.89
N THR A 399 -16.74 -11.21 -13.45
CA THR A 399 -16.71 -12.42 -14.32
C THR A 399 -18.10 -12.73 -14.90
N ALA A 400 -19.16 -12.64 -14.09
CA ALA A 400 -20.54 -12.84 -14.55
C ALA A 400 -20.96 -11.77 -15.58
N LEU A 401 -20.64 -10.51 -15.34
CA LEU A 401 -20.89 -9.41 -16.29
C LEU A 401 -20.07 -9.54 -17.58
N LEU A 402 -18.85 -10.06 -17.49
CA LEU A 402 -18.06 -10.38 -18.68
C LEU A 402 -18.72 -11.50 -19.50
N ALA A 403 -19.28 -12.50 -18.82
CA ALA A 403 -20.04 -13.55 -19.48
C ALA A 403 -21.28 -13.00 -20.22
N ASP A 404 -21.98 -12.02 -19.63
CA ASP A 404 -23.05 -11.29 -20.32
C ASP A 404 -22.56 -10.59 -21.59
N CYS A 405 -21.40 -9.94 -21.54
CA CYS A 405 -20.79 -9.31 -22.71
C CYS A 405 -20.49 -10.33 -23.81
N TYR A 406 -19.97 -11.50 -23.45
CA TYR A 406 -19.70 -12.60 -24.40
C TYR A 406 -21.02 -13.17 -24.99
N ARG A 407 -22.04 -13.32 -24.19
CA ARG A 407 -23.35 -13.79 -24.63
C ARG A 407 -24.03 -12.81 -25.59
N GLN A 408 -23.95 -11.51 -25.31
CA GLN A 408 -24.63 -10.46 -26.08
C GLN A 408 -23.80 -9.91 -27.25
N GLY A 409 -22.50 -10.20 -27.31
CA GLY A 409 -21.59 -9.63 -28.29
C GLY A 409 -21.18 -8.18 -27.98
N TRP A 410 -21.27 -7.73 -26.72
CA TRP A 410 -20.88 -6.40 -26.34
C TRP A 410 -19.37 -6.26 -26.27
N GLY A 411 -18.80 -5.32 -27.03
CA GLY A 411 -17.36 -5.03 -27.06
C GLY A 411 -16.46 -6.19 -27.50
N ILE A 412 -17.04 -7.16 -28.20
CA ILE A 412 -16.36 -8.29 -28.85
C ILE A 412 -16.88 -8.43 -30.27
N PRO A 413 -16.09 -9.01 -31.24
CA PRO A 413 -16.48 -9.03 -32.65
C PRO A 413 -17.80 -9.77 -32.93
N GLU A 414 -18.06 -10.89 -32.24
CA GLU A 414 -19.25 -11.71 -32.36
C GLU A 414 -19.63 -12.33 -31.02
N PRO A 415 -20.93 -12.62 -30.76
CA PRO A 415 -21.35 -13.33 -29.55
C PRO A 415 -20.66 -14.71 -29.43
N ASP A 416 -20.13 -14.99 -28.24
CA ASP A 416 -19.48 -16.26 -27.93
C ASP A 416 -20.19 -16.93 -26.75
N LEU A 417 -21.16 -17.75 -27.04
CA LEU A 417 -21.95 -18.53 -26.07
C LEU A 417 -21.08 -19.54 -25.30
N ALA A 418 -20.09 -20.15 -25.95
CA ALA A 418 -19.22 -21.12 -25.29
C ALA A 418 -18.31 -20.46 -24.29
N GLY A 419 -17.72 -19.28 -24.64
CA GLY A 419 -16.98 -18.44 -23.73
C GLY A 419 -17.82 -17.93 -22.56
N ALA A 420 -19.04 -17.48 -22.83
CA ALA A 420 -19.99 -17.04 -21.80
C ALA A 420 -20.29 -18.14 -20.78
N LEU A 421 -20.64 -19.35 -21.26
CA LEU A 421 -20.91 -20.52 -20.41
C LEU A 421 -19.71 -20.87 -19.51
N LYS A 422 -18.49 -20.80 -20.05
CA LYS A 422 -17.28 -21.07 -19.27
C LYS A 422 -17.12 -20.05 -18.13
N LEU A 423 -17.34 -18.77 -18.42
CA LEU A 423 -17.24 -17.69 -17.43
C LEU A 423 -18.33 -17.79 -16.36
N TYR A 424 -19.60 -18.03 -16.77
CA TYR A 424 -20.68 -18.23 -15.80
C TYR A 424 -20.43 -19.43 -14.89
N ARG A 425 -19.95 -20.59 -15.41
CA ARG A 425 -19.62 -21.75 -14.58
C ARG A 425 -18.53 -21.41 -13.56
N ARG A 426 -17.50 -20.67 -13.97
CA ARG A 426 -16.44 -20.27 -13.07
C ARG A 426 -16.91 -19.32 -11.96
N ALA A 427 -17.80 -18.37 -12.28
CA ALA A 427 -18.41 -17.50 -11.26
C ALA A 427 -19.37 -18.29 -10.36
N ALA A 428 -20.12 -19.24 -10.91
CA ALA A 428 -21.02 -20.11 -10.16
C ALA A 428 -20.31 -21.12 -9.24
N GLU A 429 -19.06 -21.50 -9.52
CA GLU A 429 -18.21 -22.28 -8.61
C GLU A 429 -17.91 -21.53 -7.32
N GLN A 430 -17.99 -20.20 -7.35
CA GLN A 430 -17.82 -19.31 -6.20
C GLN A 430 -19.16 -18.74 -5.69
N GLU A 431 -20.27 -19.44 -5.98
CA GLU A 431 -21.62 -19.12 -5.53
C GLU A 431 -22.10 -17.70 -5.94
N ASP A 432 -21.65 -17.16 -7.09
CA ASP A 432 -22.16 -15.89 -7.61
C ASP A 432 -23.63 -16.04 -8.03
N ALA A 433 -24.53 -15.35 -7.34
CA ALA A 433 -25.97 -15.48 -7.52
C ALA A 433 -26.42 -15.17 -8.97
N THR A 434 -25.87 -14.11 -9.57
CA THR A 434 -26.17 -13.72 -10.95
C THR A 434 -25.73 -14.80 -11.95
N ALA A 435 -24.52 -15.36 -11.79
CA ALA A 435 -24.03 -16.41 -12.67
C ALA A 435 -24.86 -17.70 -12.54
N LEU A 436 -25.22 -18.07 -11.32
CA LEU A 436 -26.11 -19.22 -11.05
C LEU A 436 -27.47 -19.04 -11.71
N TYR A 437 -28.08 -17.85 -11.58
CA TYR A 437 -29.35 -17.53 -12.23
C TYR A 437 -29.24 -17.59 -13.76
N GLN A 438 -28.20 -17.00 -14.35
CA GLN A 438 -28.02 -17.03 -15.79
C GLN A 438 -27.79 -18.46 -16.32
N LEU A 439 -27.00 -19.28 -15.63
CA LEU A 439 -26.83 -20.70 -15.98
C LEU A 439 -28.17 -21.43 -15.94
N ALA A 440 -28.99 -21.17 -14.95
CA ALA A 440 -30.31 -21.79 -14.86
C ALA A 440 -31.18 -21.49 -16.10
N ILE A 441 -31.20 -20.25 -16.55
CA ILE A 441 -31.93 -19.84 -17.76
C ILE A 441 -31.33 -20.52 -18.99
N LEU A 442 -30.02 -20.58 -19.14
CA LEU A 442 -29.36 -21.16 -20.28
C LEU A 442 -29.65 -22.67 -20.38
N TYR A 443 -29.65 -23.43 -19.27
CA TYR A 443 -29.99 -24.84 -19.23
C TYR A 443 -31.50 -25.10 -19.37
N ARG A 444 -32.36 -24.19 -18.86
CA ARG A 444 -33.81 -24.31 -19.06
C ARG A 444 -34.18 -24.16 -20.53
N ASP A 445 -33.61 -23.17 -21.20
CA ASP A 445 -34.02 -22.77 -22.55
C ASP A 445 -33.16 -23.44 -23.66
N GLY A 446 -32.13 -24.18 -23.28
CA GLY A 446 -31.24 -24.84 -24.23
C GLY A 446 -30.37 -23.84 -25.01
N ILE A 447 -29.97 -22.71 -24.42
CA ILE A 447 -29.19 -21.70 -25.10
C ILE A 447 -27.70 -22.04 -25.00
N GLY A 448 -27.12 -22.52 -26.10
CA GLY A 448 -25.71 -22.93 -26.18
C GLY A 448 -25.36 -24.23 -25.45
N VAL A 449 -26.35 -24.89 -24.86
CA VAL A 449 -26.27 -26.19 -24.16
C VAL A 449 -27.51 -27.01 -24.47
N GLU A 450 -27.45 -28.31 -24.26
CA GLU A 450 -28.67 -29.13 -24.29
C GLU A 450 -29.57 -28.76 -23.09
N PRO A 451 -30.90 -28.64 -23.30
CA PRO A 451 -31.82 -28.34 -22.21
C PRO A 451 -31.72 -29.39 -21.11
N ASP A 452 -31.52 -28.93 -19.88
CA ASP A 452 -31.54 -29.77 -18.68
C ASP A 452 -32.37 -29.09 -17.57
N PRO A 453 -33.69 -29.39 -17.50
CA PRO A 453 -34.55 -28.78 -16.48
C PRO A 453 -34.17 -29.13 -15.03
N ALA A 454 -33.55 -30.31 -14.83
CA ALA A 454 -33.14 -30.74 -13.48
C ALA A 454 -31.93 -29.93 -13.01
N LEU A 455 -30.96 -29.75 -13.89
CA LEU A 455 -29.79 -28.91 -13.62
C LEU A 455 -30.18 -27.42 -13.49
N ALA A 456 -31.06 -26.92 -14.35
CA ALA A 456 -31.59 -25.56 -14.24
C ALA A 456 -32.23 -25.29 -12.88
N ARG A 457 -33.06 -26.23 -12.37
CA ARG A 457 -33.66 -26.14 -11.03
C ARG A 457 -32.60 -26.15 -9.92
N SER A 458 -31.56 -26.96 -10.07
CA SER A 458 -30.44 -26.98 -9.09
C SER A 458 -29.73 -25.63 -9.03
N TYR A 459 -29.47 -25.00 -10.17
CA TYR A 459 -28.86 -23.67 -10.23
C TYR A 459 -29.79 -22.59 -9.67
N LEU A 460 -31.10 -22.63 -9.96
CA LEU A 460 -32.06 -21.70 -9.37
C LEU A 460 -32.08 -21.76 -7.84
N LYS A 461 -32.09 -23.00 -7.32
CA LYS A 461 -32.05 -23.17 -5.85
C LYS A 461 -30.81 -22.57 -5.23
N ARG A 462 -29.65 -22.79 -5.81
CA ARG A 462 -28.39 -22.19 -5.35
C ARG A 462 -28.40 -20.66 -5.51
N ALA A 463 -28.95 -20.13 -6.60
CA ALA A 463 -29.05 -18.70 -6.82
C ALA A 463 -29.93 -18.03 -5.76
N ALA A 464 -31.06 -18.64 -5.43
CA ALA A 464 -31.96 -18.19 -4.35
C ALA A 464 -31.27 -18.25 -2.96
N GLU A 465 -30.58 -19.35 -2.66
CA GLU A 465 -29.76 -19.49 -1.45
C GLU A 465 -28.61 -18.44 -1.37
N ALA A 466 -28.10 -18.01 -2.53
CA ALA A 466 -27.11 -16.93 -2.67
C ALA A 466 -27.73 -15.52 -2.67
N GLY A 467 -29.07 -15.38 -2.54
CA GLY A 467 -29.77 -14.12 -2.38
C GLY A 467 -30.19 -13.44 -3.69
N ASP A 468 -30.45 -14.22 -4.75
CA ASP A 468 -31.05 -13.71 -5.99
C ASP A 468 -32.59 -13.79 -5.88
N ASP A 469 -33.25 -12.63 -5.72
CA ASP A 469 -34.72 -12.55 -5.56
C ASP A 469 -35.47 -13.04 -6.81
N ASP A 470 -34.92 -12.83 -8.02
CA ASP A 470 -35.52 -13.29 -9.28
C ASP A 470 -35.45 -14.82 -9.41
N ALA A 471 -34.46 -15.45 -8.79
CA ALA A 471 -34.31 -16.92 -8.77
C ALA A 471 -35.41 -17.57 -7.92
N ASP A 472 -35.82 -16.99 -6.81
CA ASP A 472 -36.92 -17.48 -5.97
C ASP A 472 -38.24 -17.48 -6.74
N GLU A 473 -38.57 -16.36 -7.42
CA GLU A 473 -39.78 -16.25 -8.22
C GLU A 473 -39.81 -17.28 -9.37
N LEU A 474 -38.67 -17.44 -10.06
CA LEU A 474 -38.56 -18.38 -11.18
C LEU A 474 -38.58 -19.83 -10.71
N LEU A 475 -37.99 -20.15 -9.57
CA LEU A 475 -38.02 -21.46 -8.94
C LEU A 475 -39.46 -21.88 -8.58
N ASP A 476 -40.21 -20.96 -7.99
CA ASP A 476 -41.63 -21.17 -7.69
C ASP A 476 -42.45 -21.40 -8.95
N MET A 477 -42.21 -20.65 -10.01
CA MET A 477 -42.87 -20.84 -11.32
C MET A 477 -42.57 -22.22 -11.92
N VAL A 478 -41.29 -22.62 -11.93
CA VAL A 478 -40.84 -23.93 -12.45
C VAL A 478 -41.44 -25.07 -11.63
N ASN A 479 -41.54 -24.93 -10.32
CA ASN A 479 -42.16 -25.93 -9.44
C ASN A 479 -43.67 -26.07 -9.68
N ARG A 480 -44.40 -24.96 -9.94
CA ARG A 480 -45.84 -24.98 -10.27
C ARG A 480 -46.09 -25.67 -11.62
N ILE A 481 -45.27 -25.44 -12.64
CA ILE A 481 -45.39 -26.05 -13.96
C ILE A 481 -45.09 -27.58 -13.90
N ALA A 482 -44.18 -28.00 -13.05
CA ALA A 482 -43.84 -29.43 -12.87
C ALA A 482 -44.92 -30.22 -12.09
N VAL A 483 -45.88 -29.57 -11.47
CA VAL A 483 -46.98 -30.20 -10.68
C VAL A 483 -48.29 -30.29 -11.48
N THR A 484 -48.37 -29.63 -12.64
CA THR A 484 -49.52 -29.80 -13.55
C THR A 484 -49.29 -31.00 -14.45
N PRO A 485 -50.08 -32.10 -14.28
CA PRO A 485 -49.95 -33.33 -15.07
C PRO A 485 -50.30 -33.15 -16.55
#